data_71f14a74ceeef622b7e24c7a574d639c
#
_entry.id   71f14a74ceeef622b7e24c7a574d639c
#
_cell.length_a   1.000
_cell.length_b   1.000
_cell.length_c   1.000
_cell.angle_alpha   90.00
_cell.angle_beta   90.00
_cell.angle_gamma   90.00
#
_symmetry.space_group_name_H-M   'P 1'
#
loop_
_entity.id
_entity.type
_entity.pdbx_description
1 polymer ?
#
loop_
_entity_poly.entity_id
_entity_poly.type
_entity_poly.pdbx_seq_one_letter_code
_entity_poly.pdbx_strand_id
1 'polypeptide(L)'
;MTNPLAPAPSFDASTAAAVRVLLQAIQMPEAPDGLGDLLHGQFSRRIRKPILRQRLERDDLDVRTALIITFNEQLPFPAKTLAPEVIDLLLGCGLLAEVPGDAGSLRSPLLVSRIADSFVVADPIGAEAATVMPPGPGTVRLARLLPSDLKGRRMLDLCAGPGSVALVAAARGAKVVAVDLSERCVEFMRANAALNAVHLDIRLGDLFEPVAGERFDVVATHPPYVELPEALAPVLYLHGGERGDELPYRVMAGLPDLLEPAGEALVEFHAAGTGDEVNERVEAILEGSDCEVALFTVSIGDADTRAINTGGLHDPDLGPRFDEAVMSYRRHLDEIGPEGVAALAFIRRRRAEWTRQPWKTHTVGRDVPHTRRVLDHRVNTFDIIASTSADDVFDMTVRAPEGSQLLMEIALDGETPTAYGVRVPMGSALSSWELTPHSASLLQRLCEAATVRDAMIAFAEAAERERDAELEREVVEFVMHSLLSGVLYVAPAPAPSS
;
A
#
# COMPACT_ATOMS: atom_id res chain seq x y z
N MET A 1 21.09 24.60 -11.71
CA MET A 1 20.84 25.27 -10.42
C MET A 1 19.52 24.71 -9.91
N THR A 2 19.55 24.00 -8.81
CA THR A 2 18.34 23.48 -8.16
C THR A 2 17.56 24.68 -7.62
N ASN A 3 16.28 24.75 -7.95
CA ASN A 3 15.39 25.76 -7.36
C ASN A 3 15.22 25.40 -5.89
N PRO A 4 15.40 26.33 -4.94
CA PRO A 4 15.21 26.01 -3.52
C PRO A 4 13.78 25.50 -3.30
N LEU A 5 13.66 24.51 -2.41
CA LEU A 5 12.35 23.99 -2.01
C LEU A 5 11.49 25.12 -1.43
N ALA A 6 10.22 25.15 -1.80
CA ALA A 6 9.26 26.09 -1.23
C ALA A 6 9.09 25.85 0.29
N PRO A 7 8.81 26.88 1.09
CA PRO A 7 8.49 26.67 2.51
C PRO A 7 7.24 25.78 2.67
N ALA A 8 7.14 25.12 3.81
CA ALA A 8 5.90 24.42 4.17
C ALA A 8 4.74 25.44 4.22
N PRO A 9 3.52 25.07 3.82
CA PRO A 9 2.37 25.97 3.88
C PRO A 9 2.00 26.28 5.33
N SER A 10 1.34 27.40 5.56
CA SER A 10 0.91 27.81 6.90
C SER A 10 -0.61 28.01 6.94
N PHE A 11 -1.26 27.39 7.91
CA PHE A 11 -2.71 27.44 8.07
C PHE A 11 -3.06 27.84 9.52
N ASP A 12 -3.74 28.97 9.71
CA ASP A 12 -4.58 29.17 10.86
C ASP A 12 -5.93 28.42 10.70
N ALA A 13 -6.73 28.38 11.73
CA ALA A 13 -7.99 27.61 11.71
C ALA A 13 -8.97 28.09 10.64
N SER A 14 -9.05 29.40 10.37
CA SER A 14 -9.95 29.98 9.38
C SER A 14 -9.47 29.71 7.96
N THR A 15 -8.19 29.91 7.70
CA THR A 15 -7.53 29.60 6.43
C THR A 15 -7.65 28.12 6.10
N ALA A 16 -7.38 27.24 7.06
CA ALA A 16 -7.53 25.80 6.91
C ALA A 16 -8.97 25.40 6.53
N ALA A 17 -9.96 25.98 7.20
CA ALA A 17 -11.37 25.71 6.90
C ALA A 17 -11.75 26.16 5.49
N ALA A 18 -11.33 27.37 5.07
CA ALA A 18 -11.61 27.91 3.74
C ALA A 18 -10.93 27.05 2.64
N VAL A 19 -9.67 26.68 2.83
CA VAL A 19 -8.94 25.81 1.88
C VAL A 19 -9.58 24.43 1.78
N ARG A 20 -9.99 23.82 2.90
CA ARG A 20 -10.73 22.53 2.85
C ARG A 20 -12.01 22.63 2.04
N VAL A 21 -12.82 23.65 2.25
CA VAL A 21 -14.05 23.87 1.48
C VAL A 21 -13.75 24.00 -0.02
N LEU A 22 -12.70 24.75 -0.38
CA LEU A 22 -12.27 24.87 -1.77
C LEU A 22 -11.84 23.51 -2.36
N LEU A 23 -10.98 22.76 -1.66
CA LEU A 23 -10.49 21.46 -2.12
C LEU A 23 -11.61 20.43 -2.25
N GLN A 24 -12.62 20.48 -1.37
CA GLN A 24 -13.84 19.68 -1.49
C GLN A 24 -14.69 20.11 -2.70
N ALA A 25 -14.89 21.42 -2.89
CA ALA A 25 -15.69 21.96 -3.99
C ALA A 25 -15.12 21.60 -5.37
N ILE A 26 -13.80 21.64 -5.52
CA ILE A 26 -13.12 21.22 -6.75
C ILE A 26 -13.02 19.69 -6.89
N GLN A 27 -13.49 18.93 -5.91
CA GLN A 27 -13.39 17.46 -5.88
C GLN A 27 -11.95 17.00 -6.12
N MET A 28 -11.02 17.45 -5.26
CA MET A 28 -9.60 17.11 -5.38
C MET A 28 -9.42 15.60 -5.54
N PRO A 29 -8.74 15.13 -6.61
CA PRO A 29 -8.58 13.71 -6.89
C PRO A 29 -7.78 12.98 -5.80
N GLU A 30 -8.05 11.68 -5.65
CA GLU A 30 -7.31 10.83 -4.72
C GLU A 30 -5.92 10.50 -5.28
N ALA A 31 -4.91 10.47 -4.40
CA ALA A 31 -3.59 9.98 -4.75
C ALA A 31 -3.66 8.48 -5.12
N PRO A 32 -2.74 7.98 -5.97
CA PRO A 32 -1.71 8.68 -6.71
C PRO A 32 -2.17 9.28 -8.04
N ASP A 33 -3.45 9.09 -8.43
CA ASP A 33 -4.00 9.48 -9.74
C ASP A 33 -4.43 10.95 -9.78
N GLY A 34 -3.62 11.85 -9.22
CA GLY A 34 -3.94 13.25 -8.99
C GLY A 34 -4.52 14.06 -10.17
N LEU A 35 -4.61 13.49 -11.37
CA LEU A 35 -5.28 14.09 -12.53
C LEU A 35 -6.64 13.45 -12.83
N GLY A 36 -6.96 12.29 -12.19
CA GLY A 36 -8.27 11.65 -12.24
C GLY A 36 -8.91 11.67 -13.61
N ASP A 37 -10.11 12.26 -13.67
CA ASP A 37 -10.93 12.35 -14.89
C ASP A 37 -10.34 13.27 -15.97
N LEU A 38 -9.31 14.06 -15.69
CA LEU A 38 -8.71 14.98 -16.67
C LEU A 38 -7.89 14.25 -17.72
N LEU A 39 -7.25 13.13 -17.34
CA LEU A 39 -6.50 12.29 -18.27
C LEU A 39 -6.69 10.82 -17.91
N HIS A 40 -7.28 10.05 -18.81
CA HIS A 40 -7.34 8.60 -18.69
C HIS A 40 -5.99 7.99 -19.13
N GLY A 41 -5.37 7.20 -18.24
CA GLY A 41 -4.15 6.44 -18.51
C GLY A 41 -2.93 6.89 -17.74
N GLN A 42 -2.04 5.93 -17.49
CA GLN A 42 -0.76 6.14 -16.79
C GLN A 42 0.31 6.63 -17.79
N PHE A 43 0.34 7.92 -18.04
CA PHE A 43 1.40 8.52 -18.84
C PHE A 43 2.43 9.18 -17.92
N SER A 44 3.71 9.13 -18.30
CA SER A 44 4.77 9.88 -17.61
C SER A 44 4.44 11.38 -17.60
N ARG A 45 4.87 12.10 -16.55
CA ARG A 45 4.64 13.56 -16.41
C ARG A 45 5.06 14.32 -17.67
N ARG A 46 6.17 13.93 -18.28
CA ARG A 46 6.69 14.59 -19.49
C ARG A 46 5.73 14.49 -20.67
N ILE A 47 5.09 13.31 -20.87
CA ILE A 47 4.18 13.09 -22.02
C ILE A 47 2.88 13.86 -21.85
N ARG A 48 2.35 13.97 -20.62
CA ARG A 48 1.07 14.63 -20.35
C ARG A 48 1.15 16.16 -20.25
N LYS A 49 2.31 16.73 -19.85
CA LYS A 49 2.49 18.18 -19.68
C LYS A 49 2.07 19.03 -20.90
N PRO A 50 2.40 18.67 -22.16
CA PRO A 50 1.95 19.45 -23.32
C PRO A 50 0.44 19.57 -23.45
N ILE A 51 -0.29 18.47 -23.23
CA ILE A 51 -1.76 18.45 -23.26
C ILE A 51 -2.33 19.30 -22.14
N LEU A 52 -1.76 19.22 -20.95
CA LEU A 52 -2.20 19.99 -19.79
C LEU A 52 -1.95 21.49 -19.97
N ARG A 53 -0.80 21.89 -20.57
CA ARG A 53 -0.53 23.29 -20.92
C ARG A 53 -1.58 23.82 -21.88
N GLN A 54 -1.88 23.08 -22.94
CA GLN A 54 -2.93 23.46 -23.90
C GLN A 54 -4.30 23.64 -23.23
N ARG A 55 -4.63 22.82 -22.22
CA ARG A 55 -5.88 23.00 -21.45
C ARG A 55 -5.87 24.27 -20.64
N LEU A 56 -4.72 24.64 -20.04
CA LEU A 56 -4.58 25.86 -19.25
C LEU A 56 -4.61 27.17 -20.08
N GLU A 57 -4.35 27.07 -21.40
CA GLU A 57 -4.38 28.21 -22.34
C GLU A 57 -5.78 28.46 -22.94
N ARG A 58 -6.78 27.63 -22.64
CA ARG A 58 -8.13 27.76 -23.18
C ARG A 58 -8.87 28.96 -22.58
N ASP A 59 -9.69 29.61 -23.38
CA ASP A 59 -10.53 30.74 -22.94
C ASP A 59 -11.64 30.31 -21.96
N ASP A 60 -12.08 29.04 -22.01
CA ASP A 60 -13.09 28.44 -21.15
C ASP A 60 -12.50 27.66 -19.95
N LEU A 61 -11.26 27.98 -19.54
CA LEU A 61 -10.60 27.35 -18.41
C LEU A 61 -11.38 27.60 -17.11
N ASP A 62 -11.85 26.51 -16.51
CA ASP A 62 -12.54 26.57 -15.21
C ASP A 62 -11.58 26.46 -14.02
N VAL A 63 -12.05 26.92 -12.85
CA VAL A 63 -11.29 26.94 -11.58
C VAL A 63 -10.81 25.55 -11.17
N ARG A 64 -11.69 24.53 -11.31
CA ARG A 64 -11.37 23.15 -10.95
C ARG A 64 -10.20 22.61 -11.76
N THR A 65 -10.26 22.75 -13.08
CA THR A 65 -9.22 22.30 -14.00
C THR A 65 -7.89 23.01 -13.72
N ALA A 66 -7.91 24.32 -13.53
CA ALA A 66 -6.71 25.10 -13.24
C ALA A 66 -6.03 24.65 -11.94
N LEU A 67 -6.79 24.52 -10.85
CA LEU A 67 -6.27 24.15 -9.54
C LEU A 67 -5.80 22.67 -9.51
N ILE A 68 -6.54 21.74 -10.09
CA ILE A 68 -6.12 20.34 -10.15
C ILE A 68 -4.80 20.20 -10.92
N ILE A 69 -4.66 20.87 -12.07
CA ILE A 69 -3.44 20.78 -12.88
C ILE A 69 -2.25 21.42 -12.15
N THR A 70 -2.42 22.63 -11.58
CA THR A 70 -1.30 23.29 -10.90
C THR A 70 -0.89 22.56 -9.63
N PHE A 71 -1.82 21.99 -8.86
CA PHE A 71 -1.53 21.21 -7.65
C PHE A 71 -0.85 19.87 -7.93
N ASN A 72 -1.04 19.27 -9.12
CA ASN A 72 -0.41 17.99 -9.45
C ASN A 72 0.83 18.13 -10.33
N GLU A 73 0.89 19.15 -11.20
CA GLU A 73 1.95 19.28 -12.20
C GLU A 73 2.80 20.55 -12.08
N GLN A 74 2.43 21.44 -11.14
CA GLN A 74 3.09 22.75 -10.93
C GLN A 74 3.13 23.61 -12.22
N LEU A 75 2.16 23.38 -13.12
CA LEU A 75 2.05 24.18 -14.34
C LEU A 75 1.39 25.53 -14.03
N PRO A 76 1.89 26.62 -14.63
CA PRO A 76 1.31 27.94 -14.47
C PRO A 76 -0.04 28.04 -15.19
N PHE A 77 -0.94 28.87 -14.65
CA PHE A 77 -2.24 29.18 -15.23
C PHE A 77 -2.54 30.68 -15.08
N PRO A 78 -3.43 31.26 -15.92
CA PRO A 78 -3.78 32.68 -15.86
C PRO A 78 -4.48 33.04 -14.53
N ALA A 79 -3.98 34.04 -13.80
CA ALA A 79 -4.52 34.49 -12.52
C ALA A 79 -6.02 34.90 -12.62
N LYS A 80 -6.44 35.43 -13.76
CA LYS A 80 -7.84 35.81 -14.06
C LYS A 80 -8.85 34.66 -13.93
N THR A 81 -8.37 33.41 -13.89
CA THR A 81 -9.22 32.21 -13.73
C THR A 81 -9.82 32.11 -12.34
N LEU A 82 -9.18 32.72 -11.32
CA LEU A 82 -9.64 32.68 -9.94
C LEU A 82 -10.22 34.04 -9.52
N ALA A 83 -11.17 34.01 -8.59
CA ALA A 83 -11.63 35.21 -7.91
C ALA A 83 -10.51 35.78 -7.00
N PRO A 84 -10.40 37.13 -6.82
CA PRO A 84 -9.33 37.70 -6.03
C PRO A 84 -9.21 37.14 -4.62
N GLU A 85 -10.34 36.85 -3.98
CA GLU A 85 -10.38 36.31 -2.61
C GLU A 85 -9.78 34.91 -2.53
N VAL A 86 -9.91 34.11 -3.59
CA VAL A 86 -9.30 32.77 -3.70
C VAL A 86 -7.80 32.90 -3.95
N ILE A 87 -7.39 33.88 -4.75
CA ILE A 87 -5.97 34.18 -4.97
C ILE A 87 -5.31 34.58 -3.66
N ASP A 88 -5.88 35.55 -2.95
CA ASP A 88 -5.34 36.03 -1.68
C ASP A 88 -5.26 34.93 -0.62
N LEU A 89 -6.28 34.06 -0.55
CA LEU A 89 -6.30 32.89 0.33
C LEU A 89 -5.14 31.94 0.03
N LEU A 90 -4.97 31.55 -1.24
CA LEU A 90 -3.99 30.53 -1.64
C LEU A 90 -2.56 31.07 -1.67
N LEU A 91 -2.35 32.35 -2.02
CA LEU A 91 -1.05 33.02 -1.89
C LEU A 91 -0.67 33.17 -0.41
N GLY A 92 -1.62 33.61 0.42
CA GLY A 92 -1.40 33.85 1.85
C GLY A 92 -0.99 32.59 2.62
N CYS A 93 -1.48 31.41 2.23
CA CYS A 93 -1.08 30.14 2.86
C CYS A 93 0.06 29.41 2.15
N GLY A 94 0.59 29.93 1.04
CA GLY A 94 1.72 29.33 0.31
C GLY A 94 1.35 28.17 -0.65
N LEU A 95 0.06 27.95 -0.94
CA LEU A 95 -0.38 26.96 -1.92
C LEU A 95 -0.31 27.47 -3.36
N LEU A 96 -0.25 28.77 -3.57
CA LEU A 96 0.07 29.39 -4.85
C LEU A 96 1.24 30.36 -4.71
N ALA A 97 1.89 30.63 -5.82
CA ALA A 97 2.92 31.64 -5.96
C ALA A 97 2.81 32.31 -7.34
N GLU A 98 3.23 33.55 -7.43
CA GLU A 98 3.40 34.24 -8.71
C GLU A 98 4.53 33.59 -9.53
N VAL A 99 4.36 33.61 -10.84
CA VAL A 99 5.38 33.05 -11.77
C VAL A 99 6.43 34.14 -12.03
N PRO A 100 7.71 33.90 -11.70
CA PRO A 100 8.75 34.90 -11.98
C PRO A 100 8.81 35.26 -13.47
N GLY A 101 8.70 36.57 -13.75
CA GLY A 101 8.72 37.09 -15.13
C GLY A 101 7.38 37.02 -15.88
N ASP A 102 6.31 36.53 -15.25
CA ASP A 102 4.95 36.51 -15.80
C ASP A 102 3.92 36.94 -14.70
N ALA A 103 3.72 38.23 -14.55
CA ALA A 103 2.85 38.82 -13.53
C ALA A 103 1.36 38.46 -13.69
N GLY A 104 0.97 37.84 -14.80
CA GLY A 104 -0.42 37.43 -15.07
C GLY A 104 -0.71 35.96 -14.75
N SER A 105 0.30 35.20 -14.31
CA SER A 105 0.19 33.77 -14.07
C SER A 105 0.52 33.38 -12.62
N LEU A 106 -0.18 32.36 -12.15
CA LEU A 106 0.01 31.73 -10.85
C LEU A 106 0.37 30.26 -11.04
N ARG A 107 1.12 29.70 -10.10
CA ARG A 107 1.38 28.24 -10.03
C ARG A 107 1.44 27.76 -8.59
N SER A 108 1.17 26.48 -8.35
CA SER A 108 1.50 25.88 -7.05
C SER A 108 2.99 25.49 -7.00
N PRO A 109 3.71 25.89 -5.96
CA PRO A 109 5.06 25.39 -5.70
C PRO A 109 5.05 24.01 -5.04
N LEU A 110 3.88 23.53 -4.58
CA LEU A 110 3.67 22.31 -3.82
C LEU A 110 2.70 21.38 -4.53
N LEU A 111 2.74 20.10 -4.18
CA LEU A 111 1.71 19.12 -4.52
C LEU A 111 0.59 19.16 -3.48
N VAL A 112 -0.65 19.08 -3.96
CA VAL A 112 -1.82 18.85 -3.11
C VAL A 112 -2.51 17.60 -3.62
N SER A 113 -2.85 16.69 -2.74
CA SER A 113 -3.54 15.45 -3.06
C SER A 113 -4.55 15.10 -1.98
N ARG A 114 -5.44 14.15 -2.27
CA ARG A 114 -6.38 13.59 -1.30
C ARG A 114 -6.03 12.12 -1.04
N ILE A 115 -6.13 11.70 0.21
CA ILE A 115 -6.04 10.30 0.63
C ILE A 115 -7.21 10.01 1.57
N ALA A 116 -8.10 9.11 1.17
CA ALA A 116 -9.41 8.95 1.82
C ALA A 116 -10.11 10.32 1.94
N ASP A 117 -10.48 10.73 3.16
CA ASP A 117 -11.15 12.01 3.43
C ASP A 117 -10.17 13.13 3.84
N SER A 118 -8.86 12.90 3.76
CA SER A 118 -7.84 13.86 4.17
C SER A 118 -7.12 14.49 2.98
N PHE A 119 -6.72 15.76 3.11
CA PHE A 119 -5.89 16.46 2.14
C PHE A 119 -4.44 16.47 2.60
N VAL A 120 -3.52 16.23 1.68
CA VAL A 120 -2.08 16.19 1.94
C VAL A 120 -1.36 17.16 1.04
N VAL A 121 -0.57 18.04 1.64
CA VAL A 121 0.38 18.90 0.94
C VAL A 121 1.77 18.34 1.13
N ALA A 122 2.54 18.30 0.04
CA ALA A 122 3.90 17.78 0.02
C ALA A 122 4.74 18.50 -1.04
N ASP A 123 6.02 18.20 -1.11
CA ASP A 123 6.88 18.70 -2.18
C ASP A 123 6.57 18.02 -3.53
N PRO A 124 6.87 18.66 -4.65
CA PRO A 124 7.01 17.97 -5.92
C PRO A 124 8.07 16.86 -5.83
N ILE A 125 7.85 15.73 -6.52
CA ILE A 125 8.83 14.65 -6.59
C ILE A 125 10.14 15.20 -7.15
N GLY A 126 11.25 14.93 -6.47
CA GLY A 126 12.58 15.40 -6.86
C GLY A 126 13.67 14.72 -6.04
N ALA A 127 14.93 14.92 -6.45
CA ALA A 127 16.10 14.31 -5.82
C ALA A 127 16.81 15.23 -4.78
N GLU A 128 16.11 16.21 -4.27
CA GLU A 128 16.67 17.03 -3.18
C GLU A 128 16.60 16.24 -1.87
N ALA A 129 17.70 16.25 -1.10
CA ALA A 129 17.82 15.46 0.12
C ALA A 129 16.68 15.69 1.14
N ALA A 130 16.18 16.93 1.22
CA ALA A 130 15.13 17.34 2.14
C ALA A 130 13.70 17.25 1.57
N THR A 131 13.51 16.71 0.36
CA THR A 131 12.18 16.61 -0.26
C THR A 131 11.23 15.79 0.61
N VAL A 132 10.00 16.30 0.82
CA VAL A 132 8.91 15.59 1.49
C VAL A 132 8.07 14.87 0.44
N MET A 133 8.15 13.53 0.43
CA MET A 133 7.48 12.69 -0.58
C MET A 133 5.96 12.79 -0.49
N PRO A 134 5.26 13.05 -1.60
CA PRO A 134 3.80 12.97 -1.65
C PRO A 134 3.34 11.50 -1.50
N PRO A 135 2.06 11.26 -1.11
CA PRO A 135 1.55 9.91 -0.97
C PRO A 135 1.56 9.17 -2.31
N GLY A 136 2.30 8.07 -2.36
CA GLY A 136 2.36 7.13 -3.47
C GLY A 136 1.41 5.94 -3.31
N PRO A 137 1.42 4.98 -4.27
CA PRO A 137 0.55 3.80 -4.23
C PRO A 137 0.67 2.98 -2.94
N GLY A 138 1.89 2.78 -2.44
CA GLY A 138 2.14 2.06 -1.18
C GLY A 138 1.54 2.78 0.03
N THR A 139 1.70 4.10 0.12
CA THR A 139 1.10 4.92 1.18
C THR A 139 -0.43 4.84 1.17
N VAL A 140 -1.05 4.89 -0.03
CA VAL A 140 -2.51 4.76 -0.19
C VAL A 140 -2.97 3.35 0.22
N ARG A 141 -2.24 2.31 -0.18
CA ARG A 141 -2.51 0.93 0.25
C ARG A 141 -2.45 0.82 1.76
N LEU A 142 -1.38 1.30 2.39
CA LEU A 142 -1.19 1.26 3.83
C LEU A 142 -2.35 1.95 4.58
N ALA A 143 -2.79 3.13 4.13
CA ALA A 143 -3.94 3.83 4.70
C ALA A 143 -5.25 3.07 4.57
N ARG A 144 -5.46 2.33 3.46
CA ARG A 144 -6.63 1.47 3.24
C ARG A 144 -6.61 0.20 4.09
N LEU A 145 -5.43 -0.24 4.53
CA LEU A 145 -5.22 -1.42 5.38
C LEU A 145 -5.37 -1.12 6.87
N LEU A 146 -5.37 0.15 7.29
CA LEU A 146 -5.65 0.51 8.67
C LEU A 146 -7.04 0.02 9.11
N PRO A 147 -7.20 -0.38 10.39
CA PRO A 147 -8.51 -0.70 10.94
C PRO A 147 -9.55 0.38 10.66
N SER A 148 -10.77 -0.02 10.37
CA SER A 148 -11.88 0.92 10.11
C SER A 148 -12.29 1.70 11.35
N ASP A 149 -12.20 1.07 12.54
CA ASP A 149 -12.43 1.70 13.84
C ASP A 149 -11.11 1.80 14.62
N LEU A 150 -10.66 3.02 14.78
CA LEU A 150 -9.46 3.37 15.55
C LEU A 150 -9.80 4.23 16.78
N LYS A 151 -11.09 4.38 17.08
CA LYS A 151 -11.52 5.27 18.18
C LYS A 151 -10.86 4.91 19.51
N GLY A 152 -10.07 5.87 20.00
CA GLY A 152 -9.35 5.75 21.26
C GLY A 152 -8.09 4.87 21.24
N ARG A 153 -7.83 4.13 20.16
CA ARG A 153 -6.61 3.32 20.00
C ARG A 153 -5.38 4.22 19.85
N ARG A 154 -4.27 3.80 20.40
CA ARG A 154 -2.98 4.46 20.21
C ARG A 154 -2.33 3.92 18.92
N MET A 155 -1.97 4.81 18.02
CA MET A 155 -1.31 4.45 16.77
C MET A 155 0.01 5.21 16.61
N LEU A 156 1.02 4.50 16.11
CA LEU A 156 2.30 5.06 15.67
C LEU A 156 2.35 5.04 14.14
N ASP A 157 2.59 6.20 13.55
CA ASP A 157 3.01 6.36 12.14
C ASP A 157 4.52 6.64 12.14
N LEU A 158 5.31 5.66 11.71
CA LEU A 158 6.77 5.72 11.72
C LEU A 158 7.30 5.98 10.31
N CYS A 159 8.29 6.86 10.16
CA CYS A 159 8.70 7.41 8.87
C CYS A 159 7.52 8.11 8.18
N ALA A 160 6.82 8.97 8.94
CA ALA A 160 5.50 9.49 8.60
C ALA A 160 5.46 10.43 7.39
N GLY A 161 6.62 11.00 6.97
CA GLY A 161 6.71 11.94 5.87
C GLY A 161 5.80 13.16 6.07
N PRO A 162 4.88 13.46 5.14
CA PRO A 162 3.91 14.55 5.32
C PRO A 162 2.73 14.18 6.26
N GLY A 163 2.76 13.00 6.91
CA GLY A 163 1.74 12.52 7.81
C GLY A 163 0.53 11.88 7.13
N SER A 164 0.67 11.39 5.92
CA SER A 164 -0.45 10.89 5.11
C SER A 164 -1.27 9.79 5.81
N VAL A 165 -0.60 8.81 6.41
CA VAL A 165 -1.24 7.68 7.12
C VAL A 165 -1.76 8.16 8.48
N ALA A 166 -0.98 8.99 9.19
CA ALA A 166 -1.36 9.61 10.46
C ALA A 166 -2.68 10.39 10.37
N LEU A 167 -2.88 11.18 9.30
CA LEU A 167 -4.10 11.95 9.07
C LEU A 167 -5.32 11.06 8.93
N VAL A 168 -5.21 9.99 8.14
CA VAL A 168 -6.31 9.02 7.94
C VAL A 168 -6.64 8.32 9.27
N ALA A 169 -5.64 7.94 10.05
CA ALA A 169 -5.83 7.32 11.34
C ALA A 169 -6.50 8.26 12.35
N ALA A 170 -6.04 9.52 12.42
CA ALA A 170 -6.64 10.54 13.29
C ALA A 170 -8.10 10.84 12.91
N ALA A 171 -8.41 10.90 11.61
CA ALA A 171 -9.78 11.06 11.12
C ALA A 171 -10.70 9.88 11.53
N ARG A 172 -10.11 8.66 11.71
CA ARG A 172 -10.82 7.47 12.25
C ARG A 172 -10.83 7.41 13.79
N GLY A 173 -10.36 8.46 14.47
CA GLY A 173 -10.43 8.59 15.94
C GLY A 173 -9.26 8.02 16.72
N ALA A 174 -8.15 7.68 16.06
CA ALA A 174 -6.93 7.26 16.74
C ALA A 174 -6.28 8.39 17.54
N LYS A 175 -5.57 8.03 18.60
CA LYS A 175 -4.57 8.89 19.25
C LYS A 175 -3.24 8.62 18.56
N VAL A 176 -2.86 9.49 17.64
CA VAL A 176 -1.72 9.25 16.75
C VAL A 176 -0.47 9.95 17.25
N VAL A 177 0.62 9.17 17.35
CA VAL A 177 1.99 9.66 17.40
C VAL A 177 2.59 9.49 16.00
N ALA A 178 3.17 10.55 15.44
CA ALA A 178 3.82 10.53 14.13
C ALA A 178 5.29 10.93 14.28
N VAL A 179 6.18 10.07 13.79
CA VAL A 179 7.64 10.24 13.93
C VAL A 179 8.28 10.33 12.56
N ASP A 180 9.14 11.32 12.38
CA ASP A 180 10.01 11.42 11.21
C ASP A 180 11.37 12.00 11.59
N LEU A 181 12.42 11.64 10.84
CA LEU A 181 13.77 12.14 11.02
C LEU A 181 13.96 13.56 10.46
N SER A 182 13.12 13.98 9.51
CA SER A 182 13.22 15.24 8.78
C SER A 182 12.45 16.35 9.49
N GLU A 183 13.14 17.45 9.86
CA GLU A 183 12.46 18.67 10.35
C GLU A 183 11.43 19.17 9.34
N ARG A 184 11.74 19.08 8.04
CA ARG A 184 10.82 19.49 6.99
C ARG A 184 9.54 18.61 6.95
N CYS A 185 9.65 17.30 7.14
CA CYS A 185 8.50 16.42 7.29
C CYS A 185 7.64 16.83 8.48
N VAL A 186 8.25 17.18 9.61
CA VAL A 186 7.56 17.66 10.81
C VAL A 186 6.80 18.98 10.52
N GLU A 187 7.37 19.92 9.77
CA GLU A 187 6.70 21.13 9.35
C GLU A 187 5.47 20.84 8.47
N PHE A 188 5.62 19.95 7.46
CA PHE A 188 4.50 19.54 6.62
C PHE A 188 3.43 18.79 7.40
N MET A 189 3.79 17.90 8.32
CA MET A 189 2.83 17.21 9.19
C MET A 189 1.99 18.21 10.02
N ARG A 190 2.63 19.25 10.59
CA ARG A 190 1.92 20.31 11.33
C ARG A 190 0.93 21.05 10.43
N ALA A 191 1.38 21.46 9.24
CA ALA A 191 0.52 22.12 8.26
C ALA A 191 -0.64 21.23 7.83
N ASN A 192 -0.38 19.97 7.52
CA ASN A 192 -1.39 19.00 7.09
C ASN A 192 -2.37 18.66 8.22
N ALA A 193 -1.92 18.56 9.47
CA ALA A 193 -2.80 18.38 10.63
C ALA A 193 -3.74 19.58 10.81
N ALA A 194 -3.21 20.81 10.69
CA ALA A 194 -4.02 22.04 10.73
C ALA A 194 -5.02 22.08 9.56
N LEU A 195 -4.57 21.79 8.33
CA LEU A 195 -5.43 21.74 7.14
C LEU A 195 -6.62 20.78 7.33
N ASN A 196 -6.42 19.62 7.95
CA ASN A 196 -7.45 18.60 8.15
C ASN A 196 -8.21 18.74 9.48
N ALA A 197 -7.86 19.72 10.33
CA ALA A 197 -8.42 19.93 11.67
C ALA A 197 -8.33 18.65 12.56
N VAL A 198 -7.22 17.94 12.49
CA VAL A 198 -6.92 16.77 13.33
C VAL A 198 -5.76 17.07 14.26
N HIS A 199 -5.68 16.33 15.36
CA HIS A 199 -4.57 16.41 16.30
C HIS A 199 -3.61 15.25 16.07
N LEU A 200 -2.32 15.54 15.91
CA LEU A 200 -1.21 14.59 15.85
C LEU A 200 -0.16 14.97 16.92
N ASP A 201 0.33 13.98 17.66
CA ASP A 201 1.55 14.11 18.46
C ASP A 201 2.75 13.90 17.53
N ILE A 202 3.33 15.00 17.07
CA ILE A 202 4.37 15.00 16.03
C ILE A 202 5.73 15.12 16.72
N ARG A 203 6.61 14.15 16.45
CA ARG A 203 7.93 14.04 17.07
C ARG A 203 9.03 13.96 16.02
N LEU A 204 10.10 14.70 16.21
CA LEU A 204 11.33 14.64 15.41
C LEU A 204 12.28 13.62 16.04
N GLY A 205 12.86 12.72 15.26
CA GLY A 205 13.90 11.81 15.69
C GLY A 205 14.04 10.56 14.86
N ASP A 206 15.09 9.77 15.15
CA ASP A 206 15.38 8.52 14.42
C ASP A 206 14.53 7.36 14.96
N LEU A 207 13.64 6.87 14.12
CA LEU A 207 12.81 5.69 14.34
C LEU A 207 12.16 5.66 15.75
N PHE A 208 12.69 4.80 16.63
CA PHE A 208 12.09 4.49 17.93
C PHE A 208 12.53 5.43 19.06
N GLU A 209 13.57 6.23 18.85
CA GLU A 209 14.13 7.09 19.90
C GLU A 209 13.08 8.01 20.53
N PRO A 210 12.22 8.70 19.74
CA PRO A 210 11.21 9.59 20.31
C PRO A 210 10.07 8.88 21.05
N VAL A 211 9.95 7.56 20.90
CA VAL A 211 8.85 6.73 21.47
C VAL A 211 9.38 5.63 22.38
N ALA A 212 10.62 5.73 22.85
CA ALA A 212 11.27 4.71 23.69
C ALA A 212 10.41 4.41 24.92
N GLY A 213 10.10 3.12 25.14
CA GLY A 213 9.30 2.64 26.26
C GLY A 213 7.79 2.81 26.11
N GLU A 214 7.32 3.36 24.99
CA GLU A 214 5.88 3.43 24.68
C GLU A 214 5.41 2.20 23.90
N ARG A 215 4.10 1.91 23.98
CA ARG A 215 3.46 0.84 23.24
C ARG A 215 2.22 1.33 22.52
N PHE A 216 1.88 0.64 21.41
CA PHE A 216 0.83 1.05 20.50
C PHE A 216 -0.07 -0.13 20.12
N ASP A 217 -1.35 0.15 19.94
CA ASP A 217 -2.31 -0.83 19.43
C ASP A 217 -2.11 -1.10 17.94
N VAL A 218 -1.64 -0.07 17.21
CA VAL A 218 -1.36 -0.14 15.77
C VAL A 218 -0.06 0.60 15.47
N VAL A 219 0.81 -0.02 14.69
CA VAL A 219 1.96 0.65 14.05
C VAL A 219 1.80 0.56 12.55
N ALA A 220 1.93 1.66 11.85
CA ALA A 220 1.99 1.66 10.40
C ALA A 220 3.28 2.37 9.96
N THR A 221 3.91 1.84 8.92
CA THR A 221 5.16 2.43 8.44
C THR A 221 5.42 2.09 6.97
N HIS A 222 5.94 3.08 6.28
CA HIS A 222 6.43 2.98 4.90
C HIS A 222 7.83 3.59 4.86
N PRO A 223 8.82 2.90 5.43
CA PRO A 223 10.17 3.43 5.52
C PRO A 223 10.80 3.57 4.13
N PRO A 224 11.83 4.40 3.95
CA PRO A 224 12.67 4.36 2.76
C PRO A 224 13.19 2.94 2.50
N TYR A 225 13.13 2.49 1.24
CA TYR A 225 13.45 1.10 0.87
C TYR A 225 14.18 0.97 -0.48
N VAL A 226 14.56 2.07 -1.11
CA VAL A 226 15.27 2.01 -2.38
C VAL A 226 16.77 1.84 -2.13
N GLU A 227 17.40 1.03 -2.94
CA GLU A 227 18.84 0.79 -2.94
C GLU A 227 19.59 2.10 -3.16
N LEU A 228 20.74 2.27 -2.51
CA LEU A 228 21.61 3.44 -2.69
C LEU A 228 22.86 3.06 -3.47
N PRO A 229 22.94 3.32 -4.79
CA PRO A 229 24.16 3.18 -5.55
C PRO A 229 25.26 4.14 -5.03
N GLU A 230 26.51 3.68 -4.94
CA GLU A 230 27.65 4.49 -4.45
C GLU A 230 27.81 5.82 -5.22
N ALA A 231 27.46 5.82 -6.51
CA ALA A 231 27.57 6.98 -7.37
C ALA A 231 26.53 8.07 -7.12
N LEU A 232 25.47 7.79 -6.36
CA LEU A 232 24.36 8.71 -6.12
C LEU A 232 24.42 9.27 -4.70
N ALA A 233 24.06 10.54 -4.56
CA ALA A 233 23.86 11.15 -3.24
C ALA A 233 22.59 10.59 -2.58
N PRO A 234 22.60 10.32 -1.27
CA PRO A 234 21.43 9.82 -0.57
C PRO A 234 20.29 10.85 -0.60
N VAL A 235 19.09 10.35 -0.90
CA VAL A 235 17.83 11.07 -0.78
C VAL A 235 17.05 10.47 0.38
N LEU A 236 16.78 11.25 1.42
CA LEU A 236 16.32 10.76 2.72
C LEU A 236 15.03 9.92 2.63
N TYR A 237 14.06 10.34 1.81
CA TYR A 237 12.78 9.63 1.67
C TYR A 237 12.86 8.39 0.79
N LEU A 238 13.97 8.18 0.09
CA LEU A 238 14.10 7.16 -0.95
C LEU A 238 14.95 5.99 -0.50
N HIS A 239 16.16 6.26 0.01
CA HIS A 239 17.19 5.25 0.22
C HIS A 239 17.10 4.59 1.59
N GLY A 240 16.91 3.26 1.59
CA GLY A 240 16.82 2.42 2.78
C GLY A 240 18.10 1.74 3.18
N GLY A 241 19.22 2.06 2.50
CA GLY A 241 20.53 1.44 2.64
C GLY A 241 21.12 1.01 1.30
N GLU A 242 22.25 0.32 1.32
CA GLU A 242 22.93 -0.18 0.11
C GLU A 242 22.03 -1.15 -0.68
N ARG A 243 21.38 -2.07 0.03
CA ARG A 243 20.43 -3.02 -0.55
C ARG A 243 18.98 -2.52 -0.56
N GLY A 244 18.71 -1.40 0.13
CA GLY A 244 17.40 -0.79 0.27
C GLY A 244 16.54 -1.38 1.40
N ASP A 245 16.81 -2.60 1.83
CA ASP A 245 15.99 -3.33 2.81
C ASP A 245 16.50 -3.24 4.26
N GLU A 246 17.65 -2.60 4.49
CA GLU A 246 18.25 -2.49 5.81
C GLU A 246 17.37 -1.70 6.79
N LEU A 247 16.82 -0.57 6.35
CA LEU A 247 15.96 0.25 7.20
C LEU A 247 14.62 -0.43 7.50
N PRO A 248 13.90 -1.02 6.53
CA PRO A 248 12.72 -1.86 6.79
C PRO A 248 12.98 -2.97 7.80
N TYR A 249 14.11 -3.70 7.71
CA TYR A 249 14.43 -4.76 8.63
C TYR A 249 14.77 -4.22 10.03
N ARG A 250 15.47 -3.10 10.13
CA ARG A 250 15.70 -2.41 11.41
C ARG A 250 14.38 -2.01 12.07
N VAL A 251 13.42 -1.53 11.29
CA VAL A 251 12.06 -1.23 11.78
C VAL A 251 11.40 -2.50 12.32
N MET A 252 11.36 -3.59 11.56
CA MET A 252 10.72 -4.83 11.99
C MET A 252 11.33 -5.40 13.27
N ALA A 253 12.64 -5.32 13.43
CA ALA A 253 13.34 -5.77 14.63
C ALA A 253 12.88 -5.03 15.92
N GLY A 254 12.44 -3.77 15.81
CA GLY A 254 11.97 -2.98 16.95
C GLY A 254 10.47 -3.16 17.26
N LEU A 255 9.68 -3.74 16.36
CA LEU A 255 8.22 -3.83 16.52
C LEU A 255 7.76 -4.63 17.76
N PRO A 256 8.42 -5.74 18.16
CA PRO A 256 7.98 -6.48 19.35
C PRO A 256 7.95 -5.63 20.63
N ASP A 257 8.84 -4.65 20.75
CA ASP A 257 8.87 -3.75 21.90
C ASP A 257 7.85 -2.62 21.84
N LEU A 258 7.37 -2.29 20.63
CA LEU A 258 6.43 -1.21 20.39
C LEU A 258 4.95 -1.65 20.40
N LEU A 259 4.68 -2.94 20.21
CA LEU A 259 3.30 -3.42 20.12
C LEU A 259 2.73 -3.77 21.50
N GLU A 260 1.49 -3.35 21.75
CA GLU A 260 0.67 -3.87 22.85
C GLU A 260 0.33 -5.35 22.60
N PRO A 261 -0.01 -6.14 23.62
CA PRO A 261 -0.57 -7.48 23.42
C PRO A 261 -1.81 -7.45 22.51
N ALA A 262 -1.81 -8.23 21.45
CA ALA A 262 -2.73 -8.17 20.30
C ALA A 262 -2.64 -6.89 19.45
N GLY A 263 -1.66 -6.05 19.68
CA GLY A 263 -1.33 -4.95 18.78
C GLY A 263 -0.82 -5.46 17.43
N GLU A 264 -1.02 -4.67 16.39
CA GLU A 264 -0.69 -5.03 15.01
C GLU A 264 0.20 -3.99 14.35
N ALA A 265 1.08 -4.45 13.46
CA ALA A 265 1.90 -3.59 12.62
C ALA A 265 1.71 -3.91 11.13
N LEU A 266 1.73 -2.85 10.33
CA LEU A 266 1.70 -2.88 8.87
C LEU A 266 3.00 -2.23 8.37
N VAL A 267 3.84 -3.00 7.70
CA VAL A 267 5.09 -2.53 7.10
C VAL A 267 5.03 -2.72 5.61
N GLU A 268 5.02 -1.63 4.88
CA GLU A 268 5.07 -1.59 3.41
C GLU A 268 6.49 -1.28 2.98
N PHE A 269 7.12 -2.14 2.15
CA PHE A 269 8.51 -1.96 1.73
C PHE A 269 8.82 -2.71 0.43
N HIS A 270 10.00 -2.44 -0.14
CA HIS A 270 10.61 -3.32 -1.13
C HIS A 270 11.86 -3.95 -0.53
N ALA A 271 12.25 -5.10 -1.08
CA ALA A 271 13.46 -5.81 -0.67
C ALA A 271 14.14 -6.47 -1.86
N ALA A 272 15.47 -6.57 -1.81
CA ALA A 272 16.26 -7.31 -2.77
C ALA A 272 16.16 -8.82 -2.49
N GLY A 273 16.02 -9.60 -3.56
CA GLY A 273 15.90 -11.07 -3.55
C GLY A 273 14.52 -11.57 -3.90
N THR A 274 14.37 -12.89 -3.83
CA THR A 274 13.11 -13.60 -4.03
C THR A 274 12.17 -13.42 -2.82
N GLY A 275 10.88 -13.71 -3.02
CA GLY A 275 9.92 -13.68 -1.92
C GLY A 275 10.28 -14.64 -0.77
N ASP A 276 10.81 -15.83 -1.10
CA ASP A 276 11.23 -16.81 -0.09
C ASP A 276 12.42 -16.32 0.73
N GLU A 277 13.44 -15.77 0.09
CA GLU A 277 14.60 -15.18 0.80
C GLU A 277 14.22 -14.02 1.71
N VAL A 278 13.28 -13.18 1.27
CA VAL A 278 12.76 -12.08 2.09
C VAL A 278 11.95 -12.62 3.27
N ASN A 279 11.16 -13.68 3.06
CA ASN A 279 10.42 -14.33 4.14
C ASN A 279 11.36 -14.93 5.19
N GLU A 280 12.39 -15.66 4.78
CA GLU A 280 13.39 -16.23 5.69
C GLU A 280 14.06 -15.15 6.55
N ARG A 281 14.41 -13.99 5.97
CA ARG A 281 14.98 -12.86 6.70
C ARG A 281 14.00 -12.25 7.71
N VAL A 282 12.73 -12.05 7.31
CA VAL A 282 11.70 -11.51 8.21
C VAL A 282 11.44 -12.47 9.37
N GLU A 283 11.37 -13.77 9.11
CA GLU A 283 11.22 -14.78 10.16
C GLU A 283 12.41 -14.80 11.13
N ALA A 284 13.64 -14.70 10.61
CA ALA A 284 14.84 -14.64 11.43
C ALA A 284 14.88 -13.39 12.32
N ILE A 285 14.44 -12.23 11.80
CA ILE A 285 14.37 -10.98 12.58
C ILE A 285 13.38 -11.09 13.74
N LEU A 286 12.27 -11.79 13.55
CA LEU A 286 11.23 -11.96 14.57
C LEU A 286 11.41 -13.22 15.42
N GLU A 287 12.49 -13.99 15.19
CA GLU A 287 12.76 -15.21 15.95
C GLU A 287 12.93 -14.91 17.45
N GLY A 288 12.32 -15.74 18.29
CA GLY A 288 12.33 -15.58 19.76
C GLY A 288 11.42 -14.48 20.30
N SER A 289 10.77 -13.69 19.44
CA SER A 289 9.75 -12.73 19.85
C SER A 289 8.39 -13.41 20.06
N ASP A 290 7.47 -12.72 20.73
CA ASP A 290 6.08 -13.14 20.87
C ASP A 290 5.18 -12.64 19.69
N CYS A 291 5.80 -12.32 18.57
CA CYS A 291 5.12 -11.87 17.36
C CYS A 291 4.87 -13.02 16.36
N GLU A 292 3.81 -12.89 15.61
CA GLU A 292 3.49 -13.71 14.46
C GLU A 292 3.45 -12.83 13.22
N VAL A 293 3.77 -13.37 12.05
CA VAL A 293 3.92 -12.61 10.81
C VAL A 293 3.22 -13.28 9.63
N ALA A 294 2.52 -12.46 8.85
CA ALA A 294 2.09 -12.78 7.49
C ALA A 294 2.78 -11.85 6.51
N LEU A 295 3.61 -12.41 5.64
CA LEU A 295 4.31 -11.69 4.59
C LEU A 295 3.61 -11.92 3.25
N PHE A 296 3.30 -10.83 2.56
CA PHE A 296 2.74 -10.83 1.21
C PHE A 296 3.75 -10.20 0.26
N THR A 297 4.19 -10.92 -0.76
CA THR A 297 5.21 -10.45 -1.70
C THR A 297 4.73 -10.52 -3.14
N VAL A 298 5.18 -9.57 -3.96
CA VAL A 298 4.98 -9.57 -5.41
C VAL A 298 6.26 -9.10 -6.09
N SER A 299 6.67 -9.78 -7.17
CA SER A 299 7.82 -9.36 -7.97
C SER A 299 7.62 -7.95 -8.52
N ILE A 300 8.64 -7.10 -8.42
CA ILE A 300 8.66 -5.71 -8.92
C ILE A 300 9.27 -5.56 -10.31
N GLY A 301 9.45 -6.66 -11.01
CA GLY A 301 9.99 -6.69 -12.35
C GLY A 301 11.49 -6.99 -12.41
N ASP A 302 12.02 -6.98 -13.62
CA ASP A 302 13.43 -7.15 -13.88
C ASP A 302 14.27 -5.92 -13.50
N ALA A 303 15.58 -6.08 -13.51
CA ALA A 303 16.53 -5.02 -13.14
C ALA A 303 16.42 -3.78 -14.03
N ASP A 304 16.10 -3.93 -15.32
CA ASP A 304 15.96 -2.80 -16.24
C ASP A 304 14.72 -1.98 -15.88
N THR A 305 13.59 -2.63 -15.67
CA THR A 305 12.33 -2.01 -15.23
C THR A 305 12.51 -1.29 -13.88
N ARG A 306 13.17 -1.93 -12.92
CA ARG A 306 13.47 -1.34 -11.60
C ARG A 306 14.35 -0.09 -11.74
N ALA A 307 15.44 -0.18 -12.49
CA ALA A 307 16.36 0.94 -12.72
C ALA A 307 15.66 2.14 -13.39
N ILE A 308 14.81 1.89 -14.38
CA ILE A 308 14.04 2.95 -15.07
C ILE A 308 13.06 3.62 -14.10
N ASN A 309 12.30 2.85 -13.33
CA ASN A 309 11.33 3.39 -12.38
C ASN A 309 12.01 4.22 -11.29
N THR A 310 13.12 3.73 -10.74
CA THR A 310 13.87 4.43 -9.67
C THR A 310 14.61 5.65 -10.21
N GLY A 311 15.22 5.54 -11.39
CA GLY A 311 15.83 6.69 -12.08
C GLY A 311 14.83 7.81 -12.35
N GLY A 312 13.58 7.47 -12.64
CA GLY A 312 12.48 8.43 -12.79
C GLY A 312 12.13 9.21 -11.52
N LEU A 313 12.46 8.71 -10.34
CA LEU A 313 12.30 9.47 -9.08
C LEU A 313 13.38 10.56 -8.94
N HIS A 314 14.56 10.34 -9.50
CA HIS A 314 15.64 11.33 -9.51
C HIS A 314 15.43 12.46 -10.51
N ASP A 315 14.80 12.17 -11.65
CA ASP A 315 14.48 13.15 -12.68
C ASP A 315 13.14 12.82 -13.37
N PRO A 316 12.01 13.16 -12.73
CA PRO A 316 10.68 12.78 -13.22
C PRO A 316 10.30 13.44 -14.55
N ASP A 317 11.03 14.46 -14.98
CA ASP A 317 10.86 15.12 -16.27
C ASP A 317 11.76 14.50 -17.38
N LEU A 318 12.45 13.40 -17.08
CA LEU A 318 13.37 12.70 -17.99
C LEU A 318 14.46 13.63 -18.55
N GLY A 319 15.03 14.45 -17.69
CA GLY A 319 16.12 15.36 -18.01
C GLY A 319 17.49 14.66 -18.00
N PRO A 320 18.60 15.44 -18.00
CA PRO A 320 19.95 14.88 -18.10
C PRO A 320 20.36 13.92 -16.98
N ARG A 321 19.79 14.07 -15.77
CA ARG A 321 20.10 13.21 -14.62
C ARG A 321 19.40 11.85 -14.68
N PHE A 322 18.37 11.70 -15.53
CA PHE A 322 17.62 10.45 -15.66
C PHE A 322 18.51 9.31 -16.13
N ASP A 323 19.24 9.50 -17.24
CA ASP A 323 20.12 8.47 -17.82
C ASP A 323 21.23 8.06 -16.84
N GLU A 324 21.86 9.04 -16.16
CA GLU A 324 22.89 8.77 -15.15
C GLU A 324 22.33 7.95 -13.99
N ALA A 325 21.17 8.32 -13.47
CA ALA A 325 20.51 7.60 -12.38
C ALA A 325 20.14 6.18 -12.80
N VAL A 326 19.47 6.01 -13.95
CA VAL A 326 19.10 4.68 -14.48
C VAL A 326 20.31 3.77 -14.60
N MET A 327 21.38 4.25 -15.21
CA MET A 327 22.60 3.44 -15.40
C MET A 327 23.32 3.14 -14.08
N SER A 328 23.24 4.03 -13.09
CA SER A 328 23.81 3.80 -11.76
C SER A 328 23.01 2.72 -11.00
N TYR A 329 21.69 2.81 -11.00
CA TYR A 329 20.83 1.77 -10.41
C TYR A 329 21.01 0.43 -11.14
N ARG A 330 21.05 0.44 -12.46
CA ARG A 330 21.19 -0.80 -13.24
C ARG A 330 22.47 -1.56 -12.88
N ARG A 331 23.62 -0.88 -12.81
CA ARG A 331 24.88 -1.50 -12.38
C ARG A 331 24.82 -2.00 -10.94
N HIS A 332 24.25 -1.19 -10.05
CA HIS A 332 24.12 -1.58 -8.65
C HIS A 332 23.23 -2.81 -8.45
N LEU A 333 22.12 -2.92 -9.20
CA LEU A 333 21.26 -4.09 -9.19
C LEU A 333 21.96 -5.35 -9.71
N ASP A 334 22.93 -5.23 -10.64
CA ASP A 334 23.77 -6.35 -11.05
C ASP A 334 24.69 -6.85 -9.92
N GLU A 335 25.12 -5.95 -9.03
CA GLU A 335 26.01 -6.26 -7.90
C GLU A 335 25.27 -6.89 -6.72
N ILE A 336 24.10 -6.35 -6.36
CA ILE A 336 23.31 -6.81 -5.19
C ILE A 336 22.31 -7.92 -5.50
N GLY A 337 22.09 -8.22 -6.78
CA GLY A 337 21.10 -9.17 -7.30
C GLY A 337 19.94 -8.49 -8.03
N PRO A 338 19.59 -8.97 -9.23
CA PRO A 338 18.58 -8.34 -10.09
C PRO A 338 17.15 -8.53 -9.59
N GLU A 339 16.91 -9.51 -8.73
CA GLU A 339 15.58 -9.83 -8.23
C GLU A 339 15.15 -8.90 -7.11
N GLY A 340 13.85 -8.64 -7.03
CA GLY A 340 13.29 -7.83 -5.97
C GLY A 340 11.78 -8.00 -5.85
N VAL A 341 11.28 -7.73 -4.67
CA VAL A 341 9.86 -7.83 -4.35
C VAL A 341 9.36 -6.55 -3.66
N ALA A 342 8.11 -6.17 -3.98
CA ALA A 342 7.32 -5.33 -3.11
C ALA A 342 6.67 -6.22 -2.06
N ALA A 343 6.71 -5.79 -0.82
CA ALA A 343 6.27 -6.59 0.32
C ALA A 343 5.37 -5.79 1.26
N LEU A 344 4.37 -6.46 1.80
CA LEU A 344 3.59 -6.03 2.94
C LEU A 344 3.78 -7.05 4.05
N ALA A 345 4.37 -6.64 5.18
CA ALA A 345 4.40 -7.46 6.39
C ALA A 345 3.26 -7.02 7.32
N PHE A 346 2.38 -7.95 7.65
CA PHE A 346 1.45 -7.83 8.75
C PHE A 346 2.01 -8.59 9.94
N ILE A 347 2.32 -7.88 11.02
CA ILE A 347 2.92 -8.43 12.22
C ILE A 347 1.94 -8.20 13.36
N ARG A 348 1.67 -9.23 14.18
CA ARG A 348 0.80 -9.12 15.33
C ARG A 348 1.49 -9.69 16.58
N ARG A 349 1.50 -8.91 17.65
CA ARG A 349 1.97 -9.42 18.94
C ARG A 349 0.91 -10.32 19.57
N ARG A 350 1.32 -11.51 19.97
CA ARG A 350 0.46 -12.49 20.62
C ARG A 350 0.10 -12.05 22.03
N ARG A 351 -1.06 -12.50 22.49
CA ARG A 351 -1.40 -12.45 23.90
C ARG A 351 -0.87 -13.69 24.61
N ALA A 352 -0.47 -13.54 25.87
CA ALA A 352 0.08 -14.63 26.66
C ALA A 352 -0.87 -15.84 26.80
N GLU A 353 -2.19 -15.58 26.80
CA GLU A 353 -3.24 -16.60 26.90
C GLU A 353 -3.53 -17.37 25.61
N TRP A 354 -2.94 -16.97 24.47
CA TRP A 354 -3.15 -17.68 23.21
C TRP A 354 -2.34 -18.97 23.17
N THR A 355 -3.05 -20.10 23.23
CA THR A 355 -2.45 -21.45 23.27
C THR A 355 -2.18 -22.04 21.89
N ARG A 356 -2.81 -21.50 20.81
CA ARG A 356 -2.55 -21.94 19.44
C ARG A 356 -1.10 -21.66 19.01
N GLN A 357 -0.63 -22.38 18.02
CA GLN A 357 0.70 -22.11 17.47
C GLN A 357 0.77 -20.72 16.83
N PRO A 358 1.91 -20.02 16.92
CA PRO A 358 2.12 -18.80 16.15
C PRO A 358 2.12 -19.16 14.66
N TRP A 359 1.44 -18.33 13.86
CA TRP A 359 1.56 -18.50 12.42
C TRP A 359 2.74 -17.68 11.88
N LYS A 360 3.42 -18.32 10.94
CA LYS A 360 4.39 -17.68 10.04
C LYS A 360 3.95 -18.06 8.65
N THR A 361 3.49 -17.10 7.88
CA THR A 361 2.92 -17.37 6.56
C THR A 361 3.51 -16.43 5.53
N HIS A 362 3.82 -17.00 4.38
CA HIS A 362 4.29 -16.27 3.22
C HIS A 362 3.35 -16.54 2.05
N THR A 363 2.91 -15.48 1.38
CA THR A 363 2.08 -15.55 0.19
C THR A 363 2.77 -14.82 -0.95
N VAL A 364 3.09 -15.54 -2.01
CA VAL A 364 3.73 -15.00 -3.22
C VAL A 364 2.68 -14.72 -4.28
N GLY A 365 2.80 -13.60 -4.98
CA GLY A 365 2.02 -13.30 -6.17
C GLY A 365 1.07 -12.13 -6.06
N ARG A 366 0.01 -12.13 -6.89
CA ARG A 366 -0.91 -10.98 -7.06
C ARG A 366 -1.83 -10.72 -5.86
N ASP A 367 -1.70 -11.48 -4.80
CA ASP A 367 -2.63 -11.53 -3.67
C ASP A 367 -2.28 -10.63 -2.48
N VAL A 368 -1.46 -9.61 -2.70
CA VAL A 368 -1.20 -8.61 -1.65
C VAL A 368 -2.51 -7.90 -1.29
N PRO A 369 -2.92 -7.90 -0.01
CA PRO A 369 -4.16 -7.25 0.40
C PRO A 369 -4.17 -5.76 0.01
N HIS A 370 -5.26 -5.31 -0.61
CA HIS A 370 -5.46 -3.90 -0.99
C HIS A 370 -6.49 -3.17 -0.12
N THR A 371 -7.22 -3.91 0.71
CA THR A 371 -8.22 -3.37 1.63
C THR A 371 -8.16 -4.07 2.97
N ARG A 372 -8.55 -3.37 4.03
CA ARG A 372 -8.61 -3.94 5.40
C ARG A 372 -9.49 -5.20 5.45
N ARG A 373 -10.62 -5.22 4.78
CA ARG A 373 -11.51 -6.38 4.74
C ARG A 373 -10.81 -7.64 4.22
N VAL A 374 -10.00 -7.51 3.17
CA VAL A 374 -9.23 -8.65 2.62
C VAL A 374 -8.15 -9.09 3.60
N LEU A 375 -7.44 -8.15 4.21
CA LEU A 375 -6.43 -8.46 5.22
C LEU A 375 -7.04 -9.19 6.43
N ASP A 376 -8.14 -8.67 6.99
CA ASP A 376 -8.84 -9.30 8.12
C ASP A 376 -9.30 -10.71 7.79
N HIS A 377 -9.81 -10.93 6.58
CA HIS A 377 -10.19 -12.26 6.12
C HIS A 377 -8.99 -13.22 6.10
N ARG A 378 -7.83 -12.77 5.60
CA ARG A 378 -6.59 -13.57 5.60
C ARG A 378 -6.11 -13.88 7.02
N VAL A 379 -6.05 -12.87 7.88
CA VAL A 379 -5.62 -13.03 9.28
C VAL A 379 -6.53 -14.01 10.02
N ASN A 380 -7.86 -13.88 9.87
CA ASN A 380 -8.81 -14.84 10.45
C ASN A 380 -8.59 -16.26 9.92
N THR A 381 -8.29 -16.41 8.64
CA THR A 381 -7.95 -17.71 8.04
C THR A 381 -6.69 -18.29 8.67
N PHE A 382 -5.63 -17.49 8.87
CA PHE A 382 -4.41 -17.94 9.55
C PHE A 382 -4.68 -18.38 11.00
N ASP A 383 -5.54 -17.64 11.73
CA ASP A 383 -5.95 -18.01 13.08
C ASP A 383 -6.71 -19.37 13.12
N ILE A 384 -7.60 -19.59 12.16
CA ILE A 384 -8.32 -20.85 12.02
C ILE A 384 -7.34 -21.99 11.73
N ILE A 385 -6.48 -21.82 10.72
CA ILE A 385 -5.48 -22.82 10.33
C ILE A 385 -4.57 -23.18 11.51
N ALA A 386 -4.05 -22.18 12.24
CA ALA A 386 -3.17 -22.40 13.38
C ALA A 386 -3.87 -23.07 14.59
N SER A 387 -5.20 -23.06 14.62
CA SER A 387 -6.01 -23.66 15.69
C SER A 387 -6.57 -25.03 15.33
N THR A 388 -6.41 -25.46 14.07
CA THR A 388 -7.08 -26.66 13.52
C THR A 388 -6.09 -27.79 13.33
N SER A 389 -6.42 -28.99 13.80
CA SER A 389 -5.67 -30.21 13.46
C SER A 389 -6.04 -30.70 12.04
N ALA A 390 -5.20 -31.57 11.44
CA ALA A 390 -5.50 -32.14 10.14
C ALA A 390 -6.85 -32.89 10.13
N ASP A 391 -7.20 -33.55 11.23
CA ASP A 391 -8.47 -34.27 11.38
C ASP A 391 -9.68 -33.33 11.44
N ASP A 392 -9.52 -32.16 12.08
CA ASP A 392 -10.58 -31.16 12.20
C ASP A 392 -10.88 -30.45 10.84
N VAL A 393 -9.95 -30.47 9.89
CA VAL A 393 -10.18 -29.92 8.54
C VAL A 393 -11.35 -30.60 7.87
N PHE A 394 -11.51 -31.93 8.06
CA PHE A 394 -12.58 -32.69 7.45
C PHE A 394 -13.98 -32.32 7.94
N ASP A 395 -14.09 -31.77 9.13
CA ASP A 395 -15.35 -31.34 9.72
C ASP A 395 -15.70 -29.86 9.40
N MET A 396 -14.79 -29.14 8.72
CA MET A 396 -15.03 -27.77 8.28
C MET A 396 -16.08 -27.70 7.17
N THR A 397 -16.86 -26.62 7.21
CA THR A 397 -17.64 -26.16 6.05
C THR A 397 -16.85 -25.06 5.35
N VAL A 398 -16.54 -25.26 4.08
CA VAL A 398 -15.82 -24.25 3.28
C VAL A 398 -16.66 -23.77 2.11
N ARG A 399 -16.48 -22.52 1.69
CA ARG A 399 -17.22 -21.91 0.57
C ARG A 399 -16.29 -21.00 -0.22
N ALA A 400 -16.57 -20.87 -1.51
CA ALA A 400 -15.95 -19.81 -2.30
C ALA A 400 -16.65 -18.46 -2.02
N PRO A 401 -15.92 -17.34 -2.11
CA PRO A 401 -16.52 -16.00 -2.02
C PRO A 401 -17.66 -15.81 -3.04
N GLU A 402 -18.68 -15.06 -2.66
CA GLU A 402 -19.80 -14.72 -3.55
C GLU A 402 -19.28 -14.04 -4.83
N GLY A 403 -19.76 -14.49 -5.99
CA GLY A 403 -19.30 -14.00 -7.30
C GLY A 403 -18.05 -14.72 -7.83
N SER A 404 -17.53 -15.74 -7.14
CA SER A 404 -16.48 -16.61 -7.67
C SER A 404 -16.95 -17.38 -8.89
N GLN A 405 -16.05 -17.62 -9.84
CA GLN A 405 -16.34 -18.29 -11.11
C GLN A 405 -15.32 -19.39 -11.36
N LEU A 406 -15.80 -20.58 -11.67
CA LEU A 406 -14.98 -21.63 -12.27
C LEU A 406 -14.89 -21.38 -13.77
N LEU A 407 -13.68 -21.26 -14.29
CA LEU A 407 -13.40 -20.99 -15.70
C LEU A 407 -12.93 -22.29 -16.37
N MET A 408 -13.39 -22.49 -17.60
CA MET A 408 -12.91 -23.60 -18.45
C MET A 408 -12.56 -23.04 -19.81
N GLU A 409 -11.37 -23.36 -20.31
CA GLU A 409 -10.96 -23.07 -21.67
C GLU A 409 -11.18 -24.30 -22.51
N ILE A 410 -11.94 -24.16 -23.60
CA ILE A 410 -12.21 -25.22 -24.54
C ILE A 410 -11.69 -24.75 -25.90
N ALA A 411 -10.86 -25.58 -26.56
CA ALA A 411 -10.42 -25.29 -27.92
C ALA A 411 -11.63 -25.25 -28.86
N LEU A 412 -11.63 -24.32 -29.85
CA LEU A 412 -12.77 -24.12 -30.75
C LEU A 412 -13.16 -25.36 -31.58
N ASP A 413 -12.25 -26.31 -31.71
CA ASP A 413 -12.39 -27.58 -32.41
C ASP A 413 -12.52 -28.78 -31.46
N GLY A 414 -12.67 -28.56 -30.16
CA GLY A 414 -12.68 -29.55 -29.10
C GLY A 414 -13.91 -29.47 -28.19
N GLU A 415 -14.28 -30.60 -27.59
CA GLU A 415 -15.34 -30.72 -26.60
C GLU A 415 -14.77 -30.78 -25.16
N THR A 416 -13.49 -31.15 -25.04
CA THR A 416 -12.84 -31.33 -23.74
C THR A 416 -12.12 -30.03 -23.34
N PRO A 417 -12.30 -29.54 -22.09
CA PRO A 417 -11.54 -28.42 -21.59
C PRO A 417 -10.03 -28.68 -21.63
N THR A 418 -9.29 -27.69 -22.11
CA THR A 418 -7.83 -27.69 -22.21
C THR A 418 -7.16 -27.06 -20.99
N ALA A 419 -7.88 -26.16 -20.31
CA ALA A 419 -7.43 -25.54 -19.06
C ALA A 419 -8.62 -25.26 -18.13
N TYR A 420 -8.31 -25.23 -16.84
CA TYR A 420 -9.26 -24.87 -15.78
C TYR A 420 -8.68 -23.72 -14.95
N GLY A 421 -9.53 -22.87 -14.47
CA GLY A 421 -9.14 -21.80 -13.57
C GLY A 421 -10.27 -21.41 -12.63
N VAL A 422 -9.94 -20.80 -11.51
CA VAL A 422 -10.93 -20.17 -10.64
C VAL A 422 -10.66 -18.68 -10.59
N ARG A 423 -11.72 -17.91 -10.69
CA ARG A 423 -11.69 -16.45 -10.54
C ARG A 423 -12.51 -16.09 -9.31
N VAL A 424 -11.88 -15.40 -8.37
CA VAL A 424 -12.54 -14.93 -7.14
C VAL A 424 -12.50 -13.41 -7.07
N PRO A 425 -13.57 -12.76 -6.58
CA PRO A 425 -13.56 -11.32 -6.35
C PRO A 425 -12.69 -10.99 -5.14
N MET A 426 -11.61 -10.22 -5.38
CA MET A 426 -10.70 -9.71 -4.36
C MET A 426 -10.80 -8.19 -4.31
N GLY A 427 -11.76 -7.68 -3.55
CA GLY A 427 -12.03 -6.23 -3.53
C GLY A 427 -12.52 -5.71 -4.89
N SER A 428 -11.80 -4.77 -5.50
CA SER A 428 -12.10 -4.25 -6.84
C SER A 428 -11.45 -5.05 -7.99
N ALA A 429 -10.61 -6.04 -7.69
CA ALA A 429 -9.90 -6.87 -8.65
C ALA A 429 -10.42 -8.32 -8.63
N LEU A 430 -10.33 -8.99 -9.78
CA LEU A 430 -10.53 -10.43 -9.89
C LEU A 430 -9.16 -11.09 -9.95
N SER A 431 -8.90 -12.01 -9.02
CA SER A 431 -7.72 -12.87 -9.06
C SER A 431 -8.09 -14.21 -9.66
N SER A 432 -7.22 -14.79 -10.47
CA SER A 432 -7.43 -16.09 -11.12
C SER A 432 -6.27 -17.04 -10.81
N TRP A 433 -6.59 -18.30 -10.56
CA TRP A 433 -5.65 -19.40 -10.36
C TRP A 433 -5.90 -20.47 -11.40
N GLU A 434 -4.83 -21.06 -11.89
CA GLU A 434 -4.89 -22.25 -12.73
C GLU A 434 -5.16 -23.48 -11.87
N LEU A 435 -6.01 -24.37 -12.36
CA LEU A 435 -6.39 -25.61 -11.68
C LEU A 435 -6.17 -26.81 -12.63
N THR A 436 -5.85 -27.95 -12.04
CA THR A 436 -5.96 -29.21 -12.73
C THR A 436 -7.45 -29.62 -12.85
N PRO A 437 -7.82 -30.54 -13.78
CA PRO A 437 -9.18 -31.07 -13.82
C PRO A 437 -9.66 -31.65 -12.47
N HIS A 438 -8.74 -32.32 -11.77
CA HIS A 438 -9.00 -32.91 -10.45
C HIS A 438 -9.24 -31.84 -9.39
N SER A 439 -8.37 -30.83 -9.35
CA SER A 439 -8.50 -29.69 -8.41
C SER A 439 -9.78 -28.89 -8.66
N ALA A 440 -10.17 -28.70 -9.93
CA ALA A 440 -11.42 -28.02 -10.28
C ALA A 440 -12.65 -28.82 -9.83
N SER A 441 -12.63 -30.15 -10.02
CA SER A 441 -13.68 -31.04 -9.56
C SER A 441 -13.81 -31.08 -8.03
N LEU A 442 -12.67 -31.12 -7.33
CA LEU A 442 -12.66 -31.06 -5.86
C LEU A 442 -13.18 -29.71 -5.35
N LEU A 443 -12.72 -28.59 -5.94
CA LEU A 443 -13.16 -27.25 -5.57
C LEU A 443 -14.68 -27.10 -5.69
N GLN A 444 -15.27 -27.55 -6.78
CA GLN A 444 -16.71 -27.51 -6.98
C GLN A 444 -17.44 -28.25 -5.87
N ARG A 445 -17.01 -29.47 -5.51
CA ARG A 445 -17.60 -30.26 -4.45
C ARG A 445 -17.47 -29.62 -3.07
N LEU A 446 -16.31 -29.03 -2.78
CA LEU A 446 -16.08 -28.29 -1.55
C LEU A 446 -17.05 -27.11 -1.38
N CYS A 447 -17.42 -26.45 -2.47
CA CYS A 447 -18.38 -25.36 -2.43
C CYS A 447 -19.84 -25.81 -2.21
N GLU A 448 -20.17 -27.04 -2.55
CA GLU A 448 -21.55 -27.59 -2.49
C GLU A 448 -21.78 -28.46 -1.25
N ALA A 449 -20.78 -29.17 -0.77
CA ALA A 449 -20.88 -30.13 0.34
C ALA A 449 -21.12 -29.46 1.70
N ALA A 450 -21.68 -30.19 2.65
CA ALA A 450 -21.85 -29.73 4.02
C ALA A 450 -20.52 -29.62 4.76
N THR A 451 -19.62 -30.57 4.53
CA THR A 451 -18.28 -30.61 5.13
C THR A 451 -17.21 -30.96 4.07
N VAL A 452 -15.95 -30.72 4.41
CA VAL A 452 -14.80 -31.15 3.60
C VAL A 452 -14.81 -32.68 3.44
N ARG A 453 -15.19 -33.42 4.48
CA ARG A 453 -15.33 -34.90 4.46
C ARG A 453 -16.35 -35.37 3.41
N ASP A 454 -17.52 -34.72 3.37
CA ASP A 454 -18.55 -35.04 2.38
C ASP A 454 -18.07 -34.76 0.96
N ALA A 455 -17.37 -33.63 0.77
CA ALA A 455 -16.76 -33.26 -0.52
C ALA A 455 -15.70 -34.27 -0.98
N MET A 456 -14.85 -34.74 -0.06
CA MET A 456 -13.84 -35.77 -0.31
C MET A 456 -14.47 -37.10 -0.74
N ILE A 457 -15.53 -37.52 -0.03
CA ILE A 457 -16.26 -38.76 -0.38
C ILE A 457 -16.82 -38.66 -1.79
N ALA A 458 -17.55 -37.60 -2.10
CA ALA A 458 -18.13 -37.37 -3.41
C ALA A 458 -17.07 -37.22 -4.52
N PHE A 459 -15.90 -36.67 -4.21
CA PHE A 459 -14.77 -36.56 -5.12
C PHE A 459 -14.16 -37.92 -5.39
N ALA A 460 -13.91 -38.75 -4.36
CA ALA A 460 -13.35 -40.10 -4.50
C ALA A 460 -14.22 -41.00 -5.36
N GLU A 461 -15.56 -40.96 -5.12
CA GLU A 461 -16.54 -41.73 -5.92
C GLU A 461 -16.52 -41.32 -7.41
N ALA A 462 -16.52 -40.01 -7.68
CA ALA A 462 -16.55 -39.48 -9.05
C ALA A 462 -15.22 -39.68 -9.81
N ALA A 463 -14.10 -39.70 -9.09
CA ALA A 463 -12.77 -39.93 -9.64
C ALA A 463 -12.37 -41.42 -9.67
N GLU A 464 -13.25 -42.35 -9.22
CA GLU A 464 -12.99 -43.78 -9.06
C GLU A 464 -11.69 -44.04 -8.26
N ARG A 465 -11.45 -43.23 -7.21
CA ARG A 465 -10.28 -43.32 -6.33
C ARG A 465 -10.63 -44.00 -5.00
N GLU A 466 -9.69 -44.77 -4.48
CA GLU A 466 -9.76 -45.31 -3.13
C GLU A 466 -9.61 -44.20 -2.09
N ARG A 467 -10.36 -44.28 -0.98
CA ARG A 467 -10.26 -43.37 0.17
C ARG A 467 -9.15 -43.86 1.09
N ASP A 468 -7.96 -43.43 0.82
CA ASP A 468 -6.74 -43.79 1.55
C ASP A 468 -6.09 -42.53 2.17
N ALA A 469 -5.03 -42.72 2.94
CA ALA A 469 -4.29 -41.66 3.60
C ALA A 469 -3.61 -40.68 2.61
N GLU A 470 -3.38 -41.12 1.36
CA GLU A 470 -2.82 -40.26 0.33
C GLU A 470 -3.86 -39.24 -0.15
N LEU A 471 -5.07 -39.68 -0.44
CA LEU A 471 -6.18 -38.83 -0.83
C LEU A 471 -6.55 -37.85 0.31
N GLU A 472 -6.58 -38.31 1.56
CA GLU A 472 -6.85 -37.47 2.73
C GLU A 472 -5.81 -36.34 2.82
N ARG A 473 -4.53 -36.63 2.67
CA ARG A 473 -3.47 -35.62 2.67
C ARG A 473 -3.61 -34.62 1.52
N GLU A 474 -3.86 -35.10 0.29
CA GLU A 474 -4.08 -34.23 -0.88
C GLU A 474 -5.26 -33.26 -0.66
N VAL A 475 -6.37 -33.76 -0.12
CA VAL A 475 -7.53 -32.91 0.16
C VAL A 475 -7.25 -31.87 1.24
N VAL A 476 -6.58 -32.25 2.32
CA VAL A 476 -6.17 -31.31 3.38
C VAL A 476 -5.25 -30.24 2.81
N GLU A 477 -4.22 -30.62 2.06
CA GLU A 477 -3.27 -29.70 1.42
C GLU A 477 -4.00 -28.74 0.46
N PHE A 478 -4.91 -29.25 -0.37
CA PHE A 478 -5.68 -28.43 -1.29
C PHE A 478 -6.61 -27.44 -0.56
N VAL A 479 -7.33 -27.88 0.47
CA VAL A 479 -8.20 -27.02 1.28
C VAL A 479 -7.38 -25.95 1.98
N MET A 480 -6.28 -26.32 2.62
CA MET A 480 -5.40 -25.38 3.31
C MET A 480 -4.81 -24.34 2.36
N HIS A 481 -4.31 -24.79 1.19
CA HIS A 481 -3.82 -23.88 0.15
C HIS A 481 -4.92 -22.95 -0.38
N SER A 482 -6.12 -23.48 -0.62
CA SER A 482 -7.26 -22.70 -1.09
C SER A 482 -7.76 -21.67 -0.06
N LEU A 483 -7.69 -21.98 1.23
CA LEU A 483 -7.96 -21.04 2.32
C LEU A 483 -6.88 -19.96 2.38
N LEU A 484 -5.61 -20.33 2.34
CA LEU A 484 -4.48 -19.39 2.35
C LEU A 484 -4.49 -18.45 1.16
N SER A 485 -4.85 -18.93 -0.03
CA SER A 485 -4.95 -18.12 -1.24
C SER A 485 -6.26 -17.33 -1.36
N GLY A 486 -7.25 -17.56 -0.46
CA GLY A 486 -8.54 -16.89 -0.47
C GLY A 486 -9.51 -17.39 -1.54
N VAL A 487 -9.21 -18.52 -2.17
CA VAL A 487 -10.14 -19.24 -3.06
C VAL A 487 -11.32 -19.78 -2.28
N LEU A 488 -11.07 -20.21 -1.04
CA LEU A 488 -12.09 -20.67 -0.08
C LEU A 488 -12.03 -19.84 1.21
N TYR A 489 -13.13 -19.88 1.95
CA TYR A 489 -13.20 -19.41 3.34
C TYR A 489 -13.98 -20.42 4.19
N VAL A 490 -13.72 -20.43 5.49
CA VAL A 490 -14.49 -21.25 6.45
C VAL A 490 -15.83 -20.58 6.68
N ALA A 491 -16.89 -21.25 6.28
CA ALA A 491 -18.25 -20.78 6.51
C ALA A 491 -18.68 -21.04 7.97
N PRO A 492 -19.54 -20.21 8.56
CA PRO A 492 -20.13 -20.53 9.85
C PRO A 492 -20.90 -21.85 9.76
N ALA A 493 -20.81 -22.66 10.80
CA ALA A 493 -21.61 -23.90 10.87
C ALA A 493 -23.09 -23.60 10.60
N PRO A 494 -23.80 -24.43 9.81
CA PRO A 494 -25.23 -24.24 9.61
C PRO A 494 -25.92 -24.24 10.96
N ALA A 495 -26.84 -23.29 11.16
CA ALA A 495 -27.64 -23.24 12.38
C ALA A 495 -28.33 -24.60 12.57
N PRO A 496 -28.35 -25.17 13.78
CA PRO A 496 -29.03 -26.42 14.00
C PRO A 496 -30.47 -26.30 13.51
N SER A 497 -30.90 -27.21 12.65
CA SER A 497 -32.27 -27.27 12.15
C SER A 497 -33.21 -27.39 13.35
N SER A 498 -34.00 -26.34 13.56
CA SER A 498 -35.06 -26.28 14.60
C SER A 498 -36.14 -27.31 14.37
#